data_8c199453f751299b88a36471a92f223b
#
_entry.id   8c199453f751299b88a36471a92f223b
#
_cell.length_a   1.000
_cell.length_b   1.000
_cell.length_c   1.000
_cell.angle_alpha   90.00
_cell.angle_beta   90.00
_cell.angle_gamma   90.00
#
_symmetry.space_group_name_H-M   'P 1'
#
loop_
_entity.id
_entity.type
_entity.pdbx_description
1 polymer ?
#
loop_
_entity_poly.entity_id
_entity_poly.type
_entity_poly.pdbx_seq_one_letter_code
_entity_poly.pdbx_strand_id
1 'polypeptide(L)'
;MELICRAAAQADLPACCNVFADSEIYERYFSAPGALARSLENALNAGELYVACGSAGEVLGVMRVRAKGFCGLYPHLALIGAAPRARGRGVGHFLLAEFEAMARVQGAGRVALMVSDFNEKAQALYRSLGYWELGRLPDAVRKGVSELVLIKDL
;
A
#
# COMPACT_ATOMS: atom_id res chain seq x y z
N MET A 1 6.49 17.04 9.68
CA MET A 1 6.00 15.89 10.48
C MET A 1 7.03 14.81 10.39
N GLU A 2 7.57 14.42 11.51
CA GLU A 2 8.54 13.32 11.57
C GLU A 2 7.79 11.99 11.52
N LEU A 3 8.20 11.11 10.61
CA LEU A 3 7.60 9.79 10.43
C LEU A 3 8.67 8.71 10.59
N ILE A 4 8.28 7.60 11.19
CA ILE A 4 9.11 6.40 11.32
C ILE A 4 8.34 5.22 10.71
N CYS A 5 9.01 4.45 9.85
CA CYS A 5 8.49 3.20 9.32
C CYS A 5 9.00 2.01 10.12
N ARG A 6 8.10 1.10 10.51
CA ARG A 6 8.45 -0.14 11.18
C ARG A 6 7.51 -1.28 10.79
N ALA A 7 7.92 -2.50 11.04
CA ALA A 7 7.01 -3.64 10.95
C ALA A 7 5.83 -3.45 11.93
N ALA A 8 4.64 -3.82 11.47
CA ALA A 8 3.44 -3.76 12.31
C ALA A 8 3.47 -4.85 13.39
N ALA A 9 2.89 -4.55 14.53
CA ALA A 9 2.63 -5.50 15.61
C ALA A 9 1.14 -5.81 15.72
N GLN A 10 0.77 -6.86 16.43
CA GLN A 10 -0.63 -7.25 16.66
C GLN A 10 -1.47 -6.07 17.21
N ALA A 11 -0.88 -5.28 18.12
CA ALA A 11 -1.55 -4.13 18.73
C ALA A 11 -1.87 -2.99 17.73
N ASP A 12 -1.22 -2.96 16.57
CA ASP A 12 -1.45 -1.94 15.55
C ASP A 12 -2.70 -2.22 14.68
N LEU A 13 -3.21 -3.45 14.68
CA LEU A 13 -4.29 -3.85 13.76
C LEU A 13 -5.53 -2.97 13.82
N PRO A 14 -6.06 -2.58 14.99
CA PRO A 14 -7.22 -1.67 15.03
C PRO A 14 -6.93 -0.31 14.37
N ALA A 15 -5.75 0.25 14.59
CA ALA A 15 -5.33 1.50 13.97
C ALA A 15 -5.11 1.34 12.47
N CYS A 16 -4.57 0.20 12.02
CA CYS A 16 -4.44 -0.12 10.59
C CYS A 16 -5.79 -0.21 9.89
N CYS A 17 -6.81 -0.79 10.53
CA CYS A 17 -8.18 -0.80 10.01
C CYS A 17 -8.71 0.63 9.85
N ASN A 18 -8.48 1.50 10.82
CA ASN A 18 -8.94 2.89 10.79
C ASN A 18 -8.27 3.73 9.69
N VAL A 19 -7.11 3.33 9.20
CA VAL A 19 -6.43 4.01 8.07
C VAL A 19 -7.32 4.04 6.83
N PHE A 20 -8.11 3.00 6.59
CA PHE A 20 -8.98 2.87 5.41
C PHE A 20 -10.41 3.34 5.66
N ALA A 21 -10.74 3.84 6.85
CA ALA A 21 -12.06 4.41 7.14
C ALA A 21 -12.38 5.53 6.13
N ASP A 22 -13.65 5.57 5.67
CA ASP A 22 -14.16 6.55 4.71
C ASP A 22 -13.35 6.61 3.40
N SER A 23 -12.74 5.49 2.99
CA SER A 23 -12.02 5.40 1.73
C SER A 23 -12.83 4.64 0.67
N GLU A 24 -12.67 5.04 -0.59
CA GLU A 24 -13.28 4.33 -1.73
C GLU A 24 -12.73 2.90 -1.86
N ILE A 25 -11.47 2.67 -1.49
CA ILE A 25 -10.88 1.34 -1.43
C ILE A 25 -11.63 0.44 -0.43
N TYR A 26 -11.93 0.97 0.76
CA TYR A 26 -12.72 0.21 1.74
C TYR A 26 -14.09 -0.14 1.20
N GLU A 27 -14.80 0.83 0.65
CA GLU A 27 -16.15 0.63 0.10
C GLU A 27 -16.18 -0.39 -1.02
N ARG A 28 -15.18 -0.36 -1.91
CA ARG A 28 -15.15 -1.23 -3.09
C ARG A 28 -14.58 -2.61 -2.84
N TYR A 29 -13.59 -2.77 -1.96
CA TYR A 29 -12.86 -4.02 -1.78
C TYR A 29 -13.07 -4.68 -0.42
N PHE A 30 -13.42 -3.94 0.60
CA PHE A 30 -13.45 -4.41 1.99
C PHE A 30 -14.77 -4.19 2.71
N SER A 31 -15.86 -3.93 1.99
CA SER A 31 -17.18 -3.65 2.59
C SER A 31 -17.82 -4.87 3.25
N ALA A 32 -17.42 -6.09 2.88
CA ALA A 32 -17.90 -7.29 3.56
C ALA A 32 -17.44 -7.29 5.03
N PRO A 33 -18.32 -7.70 5.98
CA PRO A 33 -17.98 -7.68 7.41
C PRO A 33 -16.68 -8.43 7.72
N GLY A 34 -15.73 -7.76 8.37
CA GLY A 34 -14.43 -8.32 8.76
C GLY A 34 -13.43 -8.56 7.63
N ALA A 35 -13.74 -8.22 6.38
CA ALA A 35 -12.86 -8.46 5.23
C ALA A 35 -11.53 -7.73 5.37
N LEU A 36 -11.56 -6.45 5.72
CA LEU A 36 -10.34 -5.66 5.93
C LEU A 36 -9.49 -6.19 7.08
N ALA A 37 -10.12 -6.48 8.22
CA ALA A 37 -9.42 -7.02 9.39
C ALA A 37 -8.71 -8.33 9.08
N ARG A 38 -9.39 -9.27 8.38
CA ARG A 38 -8.78 -10.53 7.94
C ARG A 38 -7.62 -10.32 6.99
N SER A 39 -7.76 -9.41 6.03
CA SER A 39 -6.69 -9.09 5.08
C SER A 39 -5.45 -8.55 5.79
N LEU A 40 -5.62 -7.62 6.73
CA LEU A 40 -4.52 -7.04 7.50
C LEU A 40 -3.88 -8.07 8.46
N GLU A 41 -4.66 -8.91 9.11
CA GLU A 41 -4.16 -9.98 9.96
C GLU A 41 -3.35 -11.00 9.16
N ASN A 42 -3.81 -11.39 7.98
CA ASN A 42 -3.05 -12.25 7.08
C ASN A 42 -1.72 -11.61 6.67
N ALA A 43 -1.72 -10.31 6.37
CA ALA A 43 -0.51 -9.58 6.04
C ALA A 43 0.47 -9.52 7.22
N LEU A 44 -0.03 -9.29 8.44
CA LEU A 44 0.77 -9.29 9.66
C LEU A 44 1.42 -10.66 9.90
N ASN A 45 0.64 -11.73 9.81
CA ASN A 45 1.12 -13.09 10.02
C ASN A 45 2.15 -13.53 8.97
N ALA A 46 2.06 -12.98 7.77
CA ALA A 46 3.03 -13.20 6.69
C ALA A 46 4.32 -12.35 6.82
N GLY A 47 4.39 -11.42 7.79
CA GLY A 47 5.50 -10.49 7.92
C GLY A 47 5.56 -9.43 6.82
N GLU A 48 4.41 -9.11 6.22
CA GLU A 48 4.29 -8.22 5.06
C GLU A 48 3.73 -6.84 5.42
N LEU A 49 3.33 -6.61 6.69
CA LEU A 49 2.65 -5.39 7.11
C LEU A 49 3.60 -4.43 7.81
N TYR A 50 3.59 -3.17 7.35
CA TYR A 50 4.41 -2.08 7.87
C TYR A 50 3.54 -0.87 8.16
N VAL A 51 3.93 -0.10 9.17
CA VAL A 51 3.22 1.11 9.58
C VAL A 51 4.14 2.33 9.55
N ALA A 52 3.57 3.47 9.16
CA ALA A 52 4.16 4.78 9.38
C ALA A 52 3.60 5.36 10.67
N CYS A 53 4.48 5.65 11.61
CA CYS A 53 4.11 6.22 12.90
C CYS A 53 4.58 7.66 13.01
N GLY A 54 3.78 8.51 13.65
CA GLY A 54 4.19 9.84 14.04
C GLY A 54 5.05 9.85 15.31
N SER A 55 5.47 11.04 15.73
CA SER A 55 6.36 11.24 16.89
C SER A 55 5.79 10.75 18.24
N ALA A 56 4.47 10.69 18.37
CA ALA A 56 3.80 10.14 19.55
C ALA A 56 3.54 8.62 19.46
N GLY A 57 4.04 7.96 18.40
CA GLY A 57 3.86 6.53 18.19
C GLY A 57 2.52 6.15 17.52
N GLU A 58 1.68 7.11 17.18
CA GLU A 58 0.40 6.88 16.54
C GLU A 58 0.55 6.39 15.10
N VAL A 59 -0.26 5.42 14.69
CA VAL A 59 -0.28 4.92 13.30
C VAL A 59 -0.94 5.96 12.40
N LEU A 60 -0.21 6.45 11.42
CA LEU A 60 -0.65 7.43 10.42
C LEU A 60 -0.76 6.86 9.01
N GLY A 61 -0.16 5.71 8.76
CA GLY A 61 -0.24 5.03 7.50
C GLY A 61 0.11 3.56 7.61
N VAL A 62 -0.26 2.79 6.61
CA VAL A 62 0.00 1.36 6.55
C VAL A 62 0.32 0.95 5.12
N MET A 63 1.23 -0.02 4.96
CA MET A 63 1.49 -0.66 3.68
C MET A 63 1.69 -2.16 3.84
N ARG A 64 1.32 -2.91 2.82
CA ARG A 64 1.64 -4.33 2.67
C ARG A 64 2.66 -4.50 1.55
N VAL A 65 3.79 -5.12 1.87
CA VAL A 65 4.89 -5.38 0.93
C VAL A 65 5.10 -6.88 0.80
N ARG A 66 5.03 -7.38 -0.41
CA ARG A 66 5.40 -8.75 -0.75
C ARG A 66 6.74 -8.76 -1.47
N ALA A 67 7.76 -9.35 -0.86
CA ALA A 67 9.14 -9.28 -1.35
C ALA A 67 9.34 -9.76 -2.80
N LYS A 68 8.57 -10.76 -3.23
CA LYS A 68 8.55 -11.29 -4.58
C LYS A 68 7.14 -11.46 -5.12
N GLY A 69 6.25 -10.54 -4.75
CA GLY A 69 4.82 -10.64 -5.06
C GLY A 69 4.48 -10.39 -6.53
N PHE A 70 5.34 -9.71 -7.27
CA PHE A 70 5.10 -9.49 -8.69
C PHE A 70 5.85 -10.52 -9.53
N CYS A 71 5.09 -11.43 -10.14
CA CYS A 71 5.60 -12.53 -10.98
C CYS A 71 6.63 -13.44 -10.27
N GLY A 72 6.69 -13.47 -8.95
CA GLY A 72 7.72 -14.18 -8.21
C GLY A 72 9.13 -13.58 -8.32
N LEU A 73 9.25 -12.37 -8.87
CA LEU A 73 10.52 -11.74 -9.24
C LEU A 73 10.80 -10.46 -8.46
N TYR A 74 9.81 -9.56 -8.35
CA TYR A 74 10.01 -8.20 -7.86
C TYR A 74 9.16 -7.91 -6.64
N PRO A 75 9.62 -7.00 -5.76
CA PRO A 75 8.79 -6.49 -4.66
C PRO A 75 7.51 -5.86 -5.20
N HIS A 76 6.39 -6.20 -4.56
CA HIS A 76 5.06 -5.74 -4.89
C HIS A 76 4.44 -5.01 -3.70
N LEU A 77 4.05 -3.76 -3.92
CA LEU A 77 3.25 -3.01 -2.94
C LEU A 77 1.78 -3.41 -3.10
N ALA A 78 1.30 -4.28 -2.21
CA ALA A 78 -0.03 -4.89 -2.32
C ALA A 78 -1.14 -4.02 -1.71
N LEU A 79 -0.80 -3.11 -0.80
CA LEU A 79 -1.73 -2.20 -0.13
C LEU A 79 -0.96 -1.00 0.40
N ILE A 80 -1.55 0.18 0.31
CA ILE A 80 -1.04 1.40 0.93
C ILE A 80 -2.19 2.32 1.30
N GLY A 81 -2.09 2.96 2.45
CA GLY A 81 -3.07 3.95 2.87
C GLY A 81 -2.54 4.89 3.93
N ALA A 82 -3.15 6.09 4.00
CA ALA A 82 -2.92 7.07 5.05
C ALA A 82 -4.19 7.28 5.87
N ALA A 83 -4.04 7.41 7.19
CA ALA A 83 -5.14 7.69 8.09
C ALA A 83 -5.89 8.97 7.65
N PRO A 84 -7.22 9.04 7.80
CA PRO A 84 -8.00 10.20 7.34
C PRO A 84 -7.42 11.55 7.76
N ARG A 85 -7.00 11.67 9.03
CA ARG A 85 -6.39 12.89 9.59
C ARG A 85 -5.00 13.22 9.03
N ALA A 86 -4.34 12.27 8.37
CA ALA A 86 -2.98 12.40 7.85
C ALA A 86 -2.92 12.43 6.31
N ARG A 87 -4.06 12.35 5.63
CA ARG A 87 -4.11 12.44 4.17
C ARG A 87 -3.66 13.81 3.69
N GLY A 88 -2.97 13.84 2.55
CA GLY A 88 -2.42 15.09 2.00
C GLY A 88 -1.20 15.65 2.75
N ARG A 89 -0.69 14.94 3.75
CA ARG A 89 0.44 15.38 4.58
C ARG A 89 1.74 14.62 4.31
N GLY A 90 1.84 13.95 3.16
CA GLY A 90 3.07 13.29 2.73
C GLY A 90 3.25 11.85 3.22
N VAL A 91 2.30 11.25 3.96
CA VAL A 91 2.43 9.88 4.46
C VAL A 91 2.57 8.85 3.35
N GLY A 92 1.81 9.00 2.25
CA GLY A 92 1.91 8.10 1.10
C GLY A 92 3.28 8.20 0.41
N HIS A 93 3.81 9.40 0.24
CA HIS A 93 5.17 9.61 -0.30
C HIS A 93 6.23 8.95 0.58
N PHE A 94 6.12 9.14 1.89
CA PHE A 94 7.02 8.53 2.87
C PHE A 94 7.00 7.00 2.76
N LEU A 95 5.82 6.37 2.78
CA LEU A 95 5.69 4.92 2.68
C LEU A 95 6.23 4.36 1.35
N LEU A 96 6.01 5.08 0.24
CA LEU A 96 6.57 4.69 -1.05
C LEU A 96 8.11 4.76 -1.05
N ALA A 97 8.68 5.80 -0.45
CA ALA A 97 10.13 5.91 -0.32
C ALA A 97 10.72 4.77 0.53
N GLU A 98 10.05 4.40 1.63
CA GLU A 98 10.44 3.27 2.47
C GLU A 98 10.33 1.93 1.72
N PHE A 99 9.26 1.73 0.97
CA PHE A 99 9.09 0.55 0.11
C PHE A 99 10.23 0.40 -0.90
N GLU A 100 10.59 1.49 -1.59
CA GLU A 100 11.70 1.50 -2.54
C GLU A 100 13.05 1.27 -1.85
N ALA A 101 13.25 1.85 -0.67
CA ALA A 101 14.45 1.62 0.12
C ALA A 101 14.59 0.15 0.55
N MET A 102 13.52 -0.47 1.02
CA MET A 102 13.49 -1.89 1.34
C MET A 102 13.85 -2.76 0.12
N ALA A 103 13.28 -2.41 -1.04
CA ALA A 103 13.57 -3.11 -2.29
C ALA A 103 15.05 -3.02 -2.69
N ARG A 104 15.65 -1.84 -2.55
CA ARG A 104 17.09 -1.64 -2.83
C ARG A 104 17.98 -2.45 -1.89
N VAL A 105 17.65 -2.49 -0.60
CA VAL A 105 18.37 -3.30 0.40
C VAL A 105 18.35 -4.78 0.05
N GLN A 106 17.26 -5.26 -0.54
CA GLN A 106 17.11 -6.65 -1.01
C GLN A 106 17.79 -6.89 -2.38
N GLY A 107 18.40 -5.88 -2.99
CA GLY A 107 19.05 -5.98 -4.29
C GLY A 107 18.08 -5.95 -5.48
N ALA A 108 16.83 -5.54 -5.29
CA ALA A 108 15.86 -5.44 -6.37
C ALA A 108 16.16 -4.22 -7.26
N GLY A 109 16.18 -4.44 -8.58
CA GLY A 109 16.33 -3.37 -9.57
C GLY A 109 15.02 -2.79 -10.06
N ARG A 110 13.89 -3.30 -9.59
CA ARG A 110 12.54 -2.90 -10.01
C ARG A 110 11.54 -3.21 -8.93
N VAL A 111 10.48 -2.39 -8.86
CA VAL A 111 9.33 -2.60 -8.00
C VAL A 111 8.04 -2.49 -8.81
N ALA A 112 6.97 -3.09 -8.31
CA ALA A 112 5.67 -3.09 -8.94
C ALA A 112 4.55 -2.81 -7.95
N LEU A 113 3.46 -2.26 -8.47
CA LEU A 113 2.19 -2.12 -7.77
C LEU A 113 1.03 -2.17 -8.77
N MET A 114 -0.16 -2.35 -8.25
CA MET A 114 -1.39 -2.19 -9.03
C MET A 114 -2.24 -1.09 -8.43
N VAL A 115 -2.94 -0.36 -9.28
CA VAL A 115 -3.87 0.69 -8.89
C VAL A 115 -5.15 0.57 -9.71
N SER A 116 -6.28 0.72 -9.05
CA SER A 116 -7.59 0.65 -9.71
C SER A 116 -7.81 1.84 -10.64
N ASP A 117 -8.52 1.62 -11.74
CA ASP A 117 -8.81 2.65 -12.76
C ASP A 117 -9.58 3.85 -12.20
N PHE A 118 -10.41 3.65 -11.16
CA PHE A 118 -11.14 4.74 -10.49
C PHE A 118 -10.26 5.60 -9.57
N ASN A 119 -9.08 5.13 -9.17
CA ASN A 119 -8.23 5.83 -8.20
C ASN A 119 -7.25 6.77 -8.91
N GLU A 120 -7.78 7.79 -9.57
CA GLU A 120 -7.00 8.75 -10.36
C GLU A 120 -5.97 9.52 -9.52
N LYS A 121 -6.31 9.82 -8.26
CA LYS A 121 -5.40 10.52 -7.34
C LYS A 121 -4.16 9.69 -7.04
N ALA A 122 -4.30 8.41 -6.77
CA ALA A 122 -3.18 7.51 -6.56
C ALA A 122 -2.37 7.31 -7.83
N GLN A 123 -3.02 7.19 -9.00
CA GLN A 123 -2.33 7.10 -10.28
C GLN A 123 -1.44 8.33 -10.54
N ALA A 124 -1.96 9.53 -10.28
CA ALA A 124 -1.18 10.76 -10.42
C ALA A 124 0.03 10.80 -9.48
N LEU A 125 -0.14 10.37 -8.23
CA LEU A 125 0.95 10.25 -7.26
C LEU A 125 2.05 9.31 -7.78
N TYR A 126 1.69 8.10 -8.18
CA TYR A 126 2.65 7.11 -8.64
C TYR A 126 3.42 7.59 -9.88
N ARG A 127 2.71 8.17 -10.86
CA ARG A 127 3.35 8.74 -12.06
C ARG A 127 4.32 9.87 -11.72
N SER A 128 3.96 10.73 -10.76
CA SER A 128 4.85 11.81 -10.29
C SER A 128 6.14 11.30 -9.66
N LEU A 129 6.13 10.07 -9.15
CA LEU A 129 7.28 9.41 -8.52
C LEU A 129 8.06 8.49 -9.48
N GLY A 130 7.72 8.51 -10.77
CA GLY A 130 8.46 7.77 -11.79
C GLY A 130 7.94 6.37 -12.08
N TYR A 131 6.78 5.99 -11.55
CA TYR A 131 6.09 4.76 -11.96
C TYR A 131 5.48 4.94 -13.34
N TRP A 132 5.54 3.91 -14.15
CA TRP A 132 4.95 3.90 -15.48
C TRP A 132 4.09 2.65 -15.71
N GLU A 133 3.10 2.77 -16.58
CA GLU A 133 2.12 1.72 -16.83
C GLU A 133 2.71 0.64 -17.74
N LEU A 134 2.80 -0.59 -17.21
CA LEU A 134 3.17 -1.76 -17.96
C LEU A 134 1.98 -2.33 -18.74
N GLY A 135 0.79 -2.29 -18.17
CA GLY A 135 -0.42 -2.83 -18.75
C GLY A 135 -1.61 -2.75 -17.82
N ARG A 136 -2.72 -3.35 -18.22
CA ARG A 136 -3.98 -3.38 -17.47
C ARG A 136 -4.54 -4.78 -17.38
N LEU A 137 -5.15 -5.08 -16.25
CA LEU A 137 -5.85 -6.33 -15.98
C LEU A 137 -7.35 -6.02 -15.78
N PRO A 138 -8.20 -6.26 -16.78
CA PRO A 138 -9.63 -6.04 -16.61
C PRO A 138 -10.21 -7.10 -15.68
N ASP A 139 -11.15 -6.69 -14.83
CA ASP A 139 -11.90 -7.56 -13.91
C ASP A 139 -11.03 -8.43 -12.98
N ALA A 140 -9.80 -8.00 -12.70
CA ALA A 140 -8.82 -8.82 -11.97
C ALA A 140 -9.21 -9.03 -10.50
N VAL A 141 -9.67 -7.99 -9.83
CA VAL A 141 -10.08 -8.01 -8.41
C VAL A 141 -11.59 -7.83 -8.29
N ARG A 142 -12.15 -6.91 -9.04
CA ARG A 142 -13.58 -6.61 -9.10
C ARG A 142 -14.06 -6.54 -10.55
N LYS A 143 -15.21 -7.12 -10.81
CA LYS A 143 -15.88 -7.01 -12.12
C LYS A 143 -16.18 -5.53 -12.42
N GLY A 144 -15.86 -5.10 -13.64
CA GLY A 144 -16.06 -3.72 -14.09
C GLY A 144 -14.95 -2.75 -13.68
N VAL A 145 -13.93 -3.21 -12.99
CA VAL A 145 -12.77 -2.41 -12.60
C VAL A 145 -11.50 -3.01 -13.20
N SER A 146 -10.73 -2.20 -13.92
CA SER A 146 -9.40 -2.59 -14.39
C SER A 146 -8.33 -2.16 -13.39
N GLU A 147 -7.36 -3.05 -13.16
CA GLU A 147 -6.15 -2.72 -12.39
C GLU A 147 -5.04 -2.33 -13.34
N LEU A 148 -4.49 -1.13 -13.17
CA LEU A 148 -3.29 -0.69 -13.87
C LEU A 148 -2.09 -1.32 -13.18
N VAL A 149 -1.22 -1.97 -13.94
CA VAL A 149 0.05 -2.49 -13.45
C VAL A 149 1.11 -1.42 -13.67
N LEU A 150 1.65 -0.89 -12.60
CA LEU A 150 2.68 0.14 -12.62
C LEU A 150 4.00 -0.43 -12.12
N ILE A 151 5.08 -0.10 -12.79
CA ILE A 151 6.44 -0.50 -12.40
C ILE A 151 7.37 0.71 -12.35
N LYS A 152 8.44 0.57 -11.57
CA LYS A 152 9.51 1.57 -11.50
C LYS A 152 10.86 0.86 -11.42
N ASP A 153 11.80 1.26 -12.26
CA ASP A 153 13.21 0.84 -12.17
C ASP A 153 13.90 1.66 -11.07
N LEU A 154 14.68 0.98 -10.24
CA LEU A 154 15.33 1.57 -9.07
C LEU A 154 16.80 1.93 -9.33
#